data_80979cb31e0750e54db71a108991f48c
#
_entry.id   80979cb31e0750e54db71a108991f48c
#
_cell.length_a   1.000
_cell.length_b   1.000
_cell.length_c   1.000
_cell.angle_alpha   90.00
_cell.angle_beta   90.00
_cell.angle_gamma   90.00
#
_symmetry.space_group_name_H-M   'P 1'
#
loop_
_entity.id
_entity.type
_entity.pdbx_description
1 polymer ?
#
loop_
_entity_poly.entity_id
_entity_poly.type
_entity_poly.pdbx_seq_one_letter_code
_entity_poly.pdbx_strand_id
1 'polypeptide(L)'
;MKKFIYRQQIKPSDIEVIADMVESSGFFSDEEIEIAIELAEDKLDKQEVSSYQFLFAEIENQVVGYTCYGLIPATAGSYDLYWIVVAKDLQGLGVGKMLMAETENRIYQNGGRQIYAETSSRAQYTPTHKFYESCGYAKEAFLKNFYSDGDGKIIYAKVLK
;
A
#
# COMPACT_ATOMS: atom_id res chain seq x y z
N MET A 1 12.83 22.59 0.50
CA MET A 1 11.95 21.41 0.55
C MET A 1 12.17 20.54 -0.69
N LYS A 2 12.45 19.26 -0.51
CA LYS A 2 12.66 18.35 -1.64
C LYS A 2 11.33 18.09 -2.33
N LYS A 3 11.35 18.07 -3.66
CA LYS A 3 10.15 17.87 -4.46
C LYS A 3 9.90 16.37 -4.68
N PHE A 4 8.67 15.93 -4.40
CA PHE A 4 8.22 14.58 -4.74
C PHE A 4 7.77 14.50 -6.18
N ILE A 5 8.17 13.42 -6.85
CA ILE A 5 7.68 13.06 -8.18
C ILE A 5 6.99 11.71 -8.03
N TYR A 6 5.82 11.58 -8.65
CA TYR A 6 5.06 10.33 -8.61
C TYR A 6 5.12 9.64 -9.98
N ARG A 7 5.33 8.33 -9.94
CA ARG A 7 5.46 7.52 -11.15
C ARG A 7 4.60 6.27 -11.01
N GLN A 8 3.82 5.96 -12.04
CA GLN A 8 2.97 4.76 -12.08
C GLN A 8 3.63 3.59 -12.80
N GLN A 9 4.47 3.87 -13.79
CA GLN A 9 5.09 2.81 -14.57
C GLN A 9 6.19 2.10 -13.78
N ILE A 10 6.05 0.78 -13.63
CA ILE A 10 7.07 -0.04 -12.97
C ILE A 10 8.27 -0.24 -13.89
N LYS A 11 9.45 -0.28 -13.29
CA LYS A 11 10.73 -0.53 -13.96
C LYS A 11 11.37 -1.80 -13.39
N PRO A 12 12.19 -2.52 -14.18
CA PRO A 12 12.90 -3.69 -13.66
C PRO A 12 13.72 -3.41 -12.39
N SER A 13 14.31 -2.23 -12.29
CA SER A 13 15.08 -1.82 -11.10
C SER A 13 14.24 -1.67 -9.84
N ASP A 14 12.92 -1.54 -9.97
CA ASP A 14 12.03 -1.37 -8.82
C ASP A 14 11.91 -2.66 -8.00
N ILE A 15 12.12 -3.82 -8.59
CA ILE A 15 12.04 -5.10 -7.88
C ILE A 15 13.00 -5.14 -6.70
N GLU A 16 14.26 -4.79 -6.94
CA GLU A 16 15.28 -4.77 -5.88
C GLU A 16 14.97 -3.69 -4.83
N VAL A 17 14.54 -2.52 -5.28
CA VAL A 17 14.18 -1.41 -4.38
C VAL A 17 13.01 -1.79 -3.48
N ILE A 18 11.98 -2.44 -4.02
CA ILE A 18 10.85 -2.95 -3.25
C ILE A 18 11.32 -3.97 -2.22
N ALA A 19 12.12 -4.95 -2.63
CA ALA A 19 12.65 -5.97 -1.74
C ALA A 19 13.41 -5.34 -0.56
N ASP A 20 14.31 -4.43 -0.84
CA ASP A 20 15.11 -3.74 0.18
C ASP A 20 14.24 -2.92 1.12
N MET A 21 13.27 -2.21 0.59
CA MET A 21 12.39 -1.33 1.36
C MET A 21 11.47 -2.13 2.29
N VAL A 22 10.87 -3.19 1.79
CA VAL A 22 9.96 -4.05 2.56
C VAL A 22 10.75 -4.80 3.65
N GLU A 23 11.92 -5.34 3.30
CA GLU A 23 12.78 -6.04 4.25
C GLU A 23 13.29 -5.12 5.35
N SER A 24 13.77 -3.93 5.00
CA SER A 24 14.35 -2.99 5.97
C SER A 24 13.31 -2.38 6.90
N SER A 25 12.03 -2.44 6.56
CA SER A 25 10.96 -1.95 7.44
C SER A 25 10.85 -2.73 8.74
N GLY A 26 11.26 -4.01 8.74
CA GLY A 26 11.22 -4.88 9.91
C GLY A 26 9.82 -5.36 10.32
N PHE A 27 8.78 -4.95 9.61
CA PHE A 27 7.39 -5.31 9.94
C PHE A 27 6.89 -6.57 9.28
N PHE A 28 7.47 -6.94 8.13
CA PHE A 28 6.92 -8.00 7.30
C PHE A 28 7.66 -9.33 7.51
N SER A 29 6.90 -10.43 7.46
CA SER A 29 7.49 -11.76 7.45
C SER A 29 8.18 -12.04 6.12
N ASP A 30 9.01 -13.08 6.07
CA ASP A 30 9.67 -13.50 4.84
C ASP A 30 8.65 -13.83 3.75
N GLU A 31 7.52 -14.47 4.12
CA GLU A 31 6.44 -14.79 3.18
C GLU A 31 5.79 -13.51 2.62
N GLU A 32 5.57 -12.50 3.47
CA GLU A 32 5.00 -11.22 3.03
C GLU A 32 5.96 -10.47 2.09
N ILE A 33 7.26 -10.55 2.37
CA ILE A 33 8.29 -9.96 1.49
C ILE A 33 8.24 -10.62 0.11
N GLU A 34 8.15 -11.95 0.07
CA GLU A 34 8.02 -12.69 -1.19
C GLU A 34 6.77 -12.28 -1.96
N ILE A 35 5.64 -12.15 -1.28
CA ILE A 35 4.38 -11.71 -1.90
C ILE A 35 4.54 -10.30 -2.49
N ALA A 36 5.15 -9.37 -1.78
CA ALA A 36 5.37 -8.02 -2.28
C ALA A 36 6.20 -8.01 -3.56
N ILE A 37 7.21 -8.87 -3.64
CA ILE A 37 8.05 -9.03 -4.82
C ILE A 37 7.25 -9.66 -5.97
N GLU A 38 6.48 -10.71 -5.70
CA GLU A 38 5.66 -11.38 -6.71
C GLU A 38 4.64 -10.44 -7.36
N LEU A 39 4.00 -9.57 -6.58
CA LEU A 39 3.07 -8.58 -7.12
C LEU A 39 3.76 -7.61 -8.07
N ALA A 40 4.97 -7.19 -7.72
CA ALA A 40 5.76 -6.30 -8.56
C ALA A 40 6.22 -6.99 -9.85
N GLU A 41 6.65 -8.25 -9.75
CA GLU A 41 7.04 -9.05 -10.91
C GLU A 41 5.85 -9.32 -11.84
N ASP A 42 4.67 -9.58 -11.28
CA ASP A 42 3.43 -9.74 -12.06
C ASP A 42 3.14 -8.47 -12.87
N LYS A 43 3.25 -7.31 -12.24
CA LYS A 43 3.03 -6.03 -12.93
C LYS A 43 4.07 -5.78 -14.02
N LEU A 44 5.32 -6.09 -13.72
CA LEU A 44 6.41 -5.91 -14.69
C LEU A 44 6.22 -6.80 -15.91
N ASP A 45 5.78 -8.04 -15.71
CA ASP A 45 5.55 -9.02 -16.78
C ASP A 45 4.30 -8.69 -17.60
N LYS A 46 3.18 -8.42 -16.93
CA LYS A 46 1.86 -8.25 -17.56
C LYS A 46 1.54 -6.81 -17.94
N GLN A 47 2.25 -5.84 -17.40
CA GLN A 47 2.00 -4.41 -17.66
C GLN A 47 0.53 -4.03 -17.43
N GLU A 48 -0.14 -3.45 -18.42
CA GLU A 48 -1.52 -2.97 -18.29
C GLU A 48 -2.55 -4.08 -18.03
N VAL A 49 -2.23 -5.34 -18.34
CA VAL A 49 -3.13 -6.47 -18.11
C VAL A 49 -3.11 -6.95 -16.65
N SER A 50 -2.08 -6.57 -15.89
CA SER A 50 -2.00 -6.92 -14.48
C SER A 50 -3.15 -6.28 -13.68
N SER A 51 -3.68 -7.04 -12.71
CA SER A 51 -4.70 -6.54 -11.77
C SER A 51 -4.11 -5.56 -10.75
N TYR A 52 -2.79 -5.50 -10.65
CA TYR A 52 -2.09 -4.67 -9.67
C TYR A 52 -1.65 -3.35 -10.28
N GLN A 53 -1.85 -2.27 -9.55
CA GLN A 53 -1.39 -0.94 -9.90
C GLN A 53 -0.35 -0.49 -8.88
N PHE A 54 0.62 0.28 -9.34
CA PHE A 54 1.69 0.79 -8.49
C PHE A 54 1.74 2.32 -8.57
N LEU A 55 2.09 2.93 -7.46
CA LEU A 55 2.43 4.35 -7.44
C LEU A 55 3.72 4.49 -6.64
N PHE A 56 4.76 4.99 -7.29
CA PHE A 56 6.07 5.22 -6.67
C PHE A 56 6.23 6.71 -6.38
N ALA A 57 6.71 7.01 -5.18
CA ALA A 57 7.13 8.37 -4.82
C ALA A 57 8.66 8.44 -4.92
N GLU A 58 9.16 9.44 -5.64
CA GLU A 58 10.60 9.61 -5.86
C GLU A 58 11.07 10.97 -5.37
N ILE A 59 12.27 11.01 -4.81
CA ILE A 59 13.00 12.22 -4.48
C ILE A 59 14.37 12.08 -5.15
N GLU A 60 14.74 13.08 -5.97
CA GLU A 60 16.04 13.06 -6.66
C GLU A 60 16.29 11.76 -7.42
N ASN A 61 15.27 11.28 -8.12
CA ASN A 61 15.28 10.03 -8.91
C ASN A 61 15.45 8.74 -8.10
N GLN A 62 15.25 8.80 -6.79
CA GLN A 62 15.27 7.62 -5.93
C GLN A 62 13.87 7.33 -5.38
N VAL A 63 13.43 6.09 -5.48
CA VAL A 63 12.16 5.66 -4.90
C VAL A 63 12.27 5.70 -3.38
N VAL A 64 11.38 6.44 -2.74
CA VAL A 64 11.34 6.60 -1.29
C VAL A 64 10.08 6.02 -0.65
N GLY A 65 9.15 5.57 -1.46
CA GLY A 65 7.94 4.91 -1.01
C GLY A 65 7.11 4.45 -2.19
N TYR A 66 6.19 3.52 -1.94
CA TYR A 66 5.26 3.09 -2.98
C TYR A 66 3.97 2.55 -2.39
N THR A 67 2.93 2.52 -3.22
CA THR A 67 1.69 1.80 -2.95
C THR A 67 1.47 0.77 -4.04
N CYS A 68 0.80 -0.34 -3.66
CA CYS A 68 0.26 -1.32 -4.58
C CYS A 68 -1.22 -1.44 -4.28
N TYR A 69 -2.05 -1.32 -5.31
CA TYR A 69 -3.51 -1.31 -5.17
C TYR A 69 -4.16 -1.90 -6.41
N GLY A 70 -5.45 -2.18 -6.34
CA GLY A 70 -6.17 -2.72 -7.49
C GLY A 70 -7.66 -2.69 -7.30
N LEU A 71 -8.38 -2.65 -8.43
CA LEU A 71 -9.84 -2.77 -8.45
C LEU A 71 -10.23 -4.17 -8.00
N ILE A 72 -11.16 -4.25 -7.06
CA ILE A 72 -11.71 -5.54 -6.63
C ILE A 72 -12.67 -6.03 -7.73
N PRO A 73 -12.43 -7.25 -8.26
CA PRO A 73 -13.29 -7.78 -9.34
C PRO A 73 -14.77 -7.82 -8.95
N ALA A 74 -15.62 -7.59 -9.93
CA ALA A 74 -17.08 -7.62 -9.81
C ALA A 74 -17.65 -6.52 -8.88
N THR A 75 -16.90 -5.45 -8.64
CA THR A 75 -17.38 -4.28 -7.89
C THR A 75 -17.45 -3.06 -8.79
N ALA A 76 -18.30 -2.12 -8.40
CA ALA A 76 -18.42 -0.84 -9.07
C ALA A 76 -17.54 0.22 -8.40
N GLY A 77 -16.22 0.00 -8.42
CA GLY A 77 -15.25 0.98 -7.92
C GLY A 77 -14.77 0.79 -6.49
N SER A 78 -14.83 -0.44 -5.97
CA SER A 78 -14.13 -0.78 -4.72
C SER A 78 -12.71 -1.22 -5.02
N TYR A 79 -11.75 -0.65 -4.32
CA TYR A 79 -10.32 -0.92 -4.52
C TYR A 79 -9.72 -1.51 -3.25
N ASP A 80 -8.77 -2.43 -3.43
CA ASP A 80 -7.89 -2.90 -2.37
C ASP A 80 -6.60 -2.10 -2.39
N LEU A 81 -6.16 -1.66 -1.22
CA LEU A 81 -4.79 -1.23 -1.01
C LEU A 81 -4.03 -2.44 -0.45
N TYR A 82 -3.13 -3.00 -1.24
CA TYR A 82 -2.35 -4.17 -0.83
C TYR A 82 -1.16 -3.80 0.03
N TRP A 83 -0.42 -2.76 -0.38
CA TRP A 83 0.80 -2.33 0.28
C TRP A 83 0.93 -0.83 0.27
N ILE A 84 1.41 -0.27 1.37
CA ILE A 84 1.99 1.06 1.44
C ILE A 84 3.27 0.98 2.26
N VAL A 85 4.37 1.36 1.67
CA VAL A 85 5.69 1.28 2.31
C VAL A 85 6.43 2.57 2.04
N VAL A 86 7.08 3.09 3.08
CA VAL A 86 7.93 4.28 3.01
C VAL A 86 9.32 3.90 3.50
N ALA A 87 10.35 4.42 2.87
CA ALA A 87 11.73 4.21 3.27
C ALA A 87 11.92 4.53 4.76
N LYS A 88 12.63 3.67 5.47
CA LYS A 88 12.73 3.70 6.94
C LYS A 88 13.18 5.07 7.49
N ASP A 89 14.14 5.69 6.84
CA ASP A 89 14.69 7.00 7.25
C ASP A 89 13.74 8.17 6.98
N LEU A 90 12.67 7.96 6.23
CA LEU A 90 11.66 8.98 5.91
C LEU A 90 10.33 8.74 6.60
N GLN A 91 10.22 7.71 7.42
CA GLN A 91 9.00 7.45 8.19
C GLN A 91 8.81 8.55 9.26
N GLY A 92 7.56 8.89 9.55
CA GLY A 92 7.23 9.93 10.51
C GLY A 92 7.34 11.35 9.99
N LEU A 93 7.69 11.55 8.71
CA LEU A 93 7.84 12.88 8.09
C LEU A 93 6.66 13.25 7.18
N GLY A 94 5.58 12.49 7.22
CA GLY A 94 4.37 12.78 6.42
C GLY A 94 4.40 12.21 5.00
N VAL A 95 5.46 11.52 4.60
CA VAL A 95 5.58 10.93 3.26
C VAL A 95 4.47 9.91 2.98
N GLY A 96 4.16 9.06 3.96
CA GLY A 96 3.09 8.08 3.84
C GLY A 96 1.73 8.71 3.59
N LYS A 97 1.41 9.79 4.28
CA LYS A 97 0.14 10.51 4.09
C LYS A 97 0.05 11.15 2.71
N MET A 98 1.15 11.74 2.24
CA MET A 98 1.21 12.34 0.90
C MET A 98 1.02 11.28 -0.17
N LEU A 99 1.71 10.15 -0.03
CA LEU A 99 1.61 9.02 -0.95
C LEU A 99 0.20 8.42 -0.96
N MET A 100 -0.42 8.27 0.21
CA MET A 100 -1.80 7.79 0.33
C MET A 100 -2.76 8.74 -0.37
N ALA A 101 -2.64 10.04 -0.12
CA ALA A 101 -3.51 11.04 -0.73
C ALA A 101 -3.41 11.03 -2.27
N GLU A 102 -2.20 10.90 -2.81
CA GLU A 102 -2.01 10.82 -4.26
C GLU A 102 -2.58 9.51 -4.83
N THR A 103 -2.40 8.41 -4.12
CA THR A 103 -3.00 7.12 -4.51
C THR A 103 -4.53 7.23 -4.56
N GLU A 104 -5.13 7.79 -3.53
CA GLU A 104 -6.59 8.01 -3.46
C GLU A 104 -7.08 8.88 -4.61
N ASN A 105 -6.34 9.95 -4.91
CA ASN A 105 -6.68 10.85 -6.02
C ASN A 105 -6.69 10.11 -7.36
N ARG A 106 -5.69 9.29 -7.62
CA ARG A 106 -5.60 8.52 -8.87
C ARG A 106 -6.71 7.49 -8.98
N ILE A 107 -7.02 6.80 -7.88
CA ILE A 107 -8.13 5.86 -7.82
C ILE A 107 -9.46 6.59 -8.11
N TYR A 108 -9.67 7.73 -7.47
CA TYR A 108 -10.88 8.52 -7.67
C TYR A 108 -11.03 8.98 -9.13
N GLN A 109 -9.94 9.46 -9.74
CA GLN A 109 -9.96 9.90 -11.14
C GLN A 109 -10.26 8.76 -12.11
N ASN A 110 -9.98 7.53 -11.73
CA ASN A 110 -10.29 6.33 -12.53
C ASN A 110 -11.64 5.70 -12.18
N GLY A 111 -12.51 6.43 -11.48
CA GLY A 111 -13.85 5.98 -11.15
C GLY A 111 -13.95 5.17 -9.86
N GLY A 112 -12.87 5.11 -9.07
CA GLY A 112 -12.89 4.46 -7.77
C GLY A 112 -13.78 5.18 -6.78
N ARG A 113 -14.54 4.42 -5.98
CA ARG A 113 -15.51 4.96 -5.01
C ARG A 113 -15.02 4.83 -3.58
N GLN A 114 -14.32 3.76 -3.26
CA GLN A 114 -13.82 3.50 -1.91
C GLN A 114 -12.62 2.56 -1.93
N ILE A 115 -11.84 2.64 -0.86
CA ILE A 115 -10.62 1.87 -0.69
C ILE A 115 -10.72 1.07 0.59
N TYR A 116 -10.31 -0.19 0.52
CA TYR A 116 -10.19 -1.09 1.66
C TYR A 116 -8.72 -1.40 1.92
N ALA A 117 -8.35 -1.42 3.20
CA ALA A 117 -7.01 -1.81 3.64
C ALA A 117 -7.14 -2.80 4.80
N GLU A 118 -6.41 -3.91 4.72
CA GLU A 118 -6.47 -4.96 5.71
C GLU A 118 -5.17 -4.98 6.53
N THR A 119 -5.28 -5.24 7.83
CA THR A 119 -4.12 -5.34 8.71
C THR A 119 -4.39 -6.28 9.87
N SER A 120 -3.32 -6.85 10.41
CA SER A 120 -3.36 -7.64 11.64
C SER A 120 -3.80 -6.79 12.83
N SER A 121 -4.52 -7.40 13.76
CA SER A 121 -4.98 -6.74 14.99
C SER A 121 -3.92 -6.73 16.10
N ARG A 122 -2.78 -7.39 15.90
CA ARG A 122 -1.75 -7.47 16.93
C ARG A 122 -1.17 -6.10 17.29
N ALA A 123 -0.73 -5.97 18.56
CA ALA A 123 -0.23 -4.71 19.09
C ALA A 123 0.94 -4.11 18.30
N GLN A 124 1.78 -4.96 17.68
CA GLN A 124 2.90 -4.48 16.86
C GLN A 124 2.46 -3.67 15.65
N TYR A 125 1.21 -3.83 15.21
CA TYR A 125 0.63 -3.08 14.09
C TYR A 125 -0.12 -1.81 14.53
N THR A 126 -0.07 -1.45 15.81
CA THR A 126 -0.71 -0.22 16.32
C THR A 126 -0.30 1.03 15.52
N PRO A 127 0.97 1.24 15.15
CA PRO A 127 1.34 2.38 14.31
C PRO A 127 0.64 2.37 12.95
N THR A 128 0.42 1.19 12.36
CA THR A 128 -0.31 1.02 11.10
C THR A 128 -1.77 1.41 11.27
N HIS A 129 -2.42 0.96 12.36
CA HIS A 129 -3.80 1.33 12.68
C HIS A 129 -3.95 2.85 12.79
N LYS A 130 -3.07 3.48 13.53
CA LYS A 130 -3.07 4.95 13.70
C LYS A 130 -2.83 5.68 12.38
N PHE A 131 -1.98 5.12 11.53
CA PHE A 131 -1.73 5.69 10.21
C PHE A 131 -3.01 5.73 9.37
N TYR A 132 -3.71 4.60 9.24
CA TYR A 132 -4.97 4.56 8.49
C TYR A 132 -6.01 5.50 9.07
N GLU A 133 -6.18 5.51 10.38
CA GLU A 133 -7.12 6.41 11.05
C GLU A 133 -6.76 7.88 10.78
N SER A 134 -5.48 8.22 10.81
CA SER A 134 -5.02 9.59 10.52
C SER A 134 -5.22 9.99 9.06
N CYS A 135 -5.33 9.01 8.15
CA CYS A 135 -5.65 9.25 6.74
C CYS A 135 -7.15 9.29 6.48
N GLY A 136 -7.98 9.18 7.51
CA GLY A 136 -9.44 9.25 7.39
C GLY A 136 -10.13 7.91 7.14
N TYR A 137 -9.43 6.81 7.34
CA TYR A 137 -10.02 5.47 7.23
C TYR A 137 -10.73 5.10 8.52
N ALA A 138 -11.87 4.42 8.39
CA ALA A 138 -12.65 3.92 9.52
C ALA A 138 -12.57 2.40 9.56
N LYS A 139 -12.58 1.85 10.76
CA LYS A 139 -12.65 0.40 10.97
C LYS A 139 -14.04 -0.08 10.59
N GLU A 140 -14.13 -0.86 9.52
CA GLU A 140 -15.39 -1.41 9.00
C GLU A 140 -15.69 -2.80 9.52
N ALA A 141 -14.65 -3.61 9.74
CA ALA A 141 -14.84 -4.99 10.18
C ALA A 141 -13.66 -5.48 11.00
N PHE A 142 -13.95 -6.46 11.83
CA PHE A 142 -12.94 -7.21 12.58
C PHE A 142 -13.25 -8.69 12.47
N LEU A 143 -12.28 -9.46 11.97
CA LEU A 143 -12.41 -10.91 11.81
C LEU A 143 -11.49 -11.59 12.82
N LYS A 144 -12.11 -12.11 13.89
CA LYS A 144 -11.38 -12.72 15.00
C LYS A 144 -10.60 -13.96 14.55
N ASN A 145 -9.35 -14.07 15.00
CA ASN A 145 -8.48 -15.22 14.71
C ASN A 145 -8.28 -15.51 13.22
N PHE A 146 -8.35 -14.48 12.37
CA PHE A 146 -8.27 -14.67 10.93
C PHE A 146 -6.92 -15.21 10.46
N TYR A 147 -5.82 -14.64 10.95
CA TYR A 147 -4.47 -15.07 10.55
C TYR A 147 -3.98 -16.24 11.40
N SER A 148 -4.30 -16.24 12.69
CA SER A 148 -3.97 -17.29 13.64
C SER A 148 -4.71 -17.01 14.95
N ASP A 149 -4.60 -17.90 15.93
CA ASP A 149 -5.19 -17.68 17.24
C ASP A 149 -4.62 -16.40 17.86
N GLY A 150 -5.52 -15.47 18.22
CA GLY A 150 -5.15 -14.19 18.80
C GLY A 150 -4.72 -13.14 17.78
N ASP A 151 -4.71 -13.46 16.50
CA ASP A 151 -4.33 -12.53 15.43
C ASP A 151 -5.49 -12.35 14.45
N GLY A 152 -6.30 -11.35 14.70
CA GLY A 152 -7.46 -11.02 13.86
C GLY A 152 -7.11 -10.09 12.71
N LYS A 153 -8.06 -9.98 11.78
CA LYS A 153 -7.98 -9.04 10.66
C LYS A 153 -8.86 -7.83 10.94
N ILE A 154 -8.29 -6.64 10.83
CA ILE A 154 -9.04 -5.39 10.82
C ILE A 154 -9.14 -4.94 9.36
N ILE A 155 -10.35 -4.59 8.94
CA ILE A 155 -10.60 -4.01 7.62
C ILE A 155 -10.92 -2.54 7.81
N TYR A 156 -10.05 -1.68 7.29
CA TYR A 156 -10.26 -0.24 7.22
C TYR A 156 -10.83 0.13 5.87
N ALA A 157 -11.69 1.13 5.83
CA ALA A 157 -12.26 1.61 4.58
C ALA A 157 -12.36 3.13 4.56
N LYS A 158 -12.28 3.70 3.37
CA LYS A 158 -12.48 5.14 3.14
C LYS A 158 -13.30 5.33 1.88
N VAL A 159 -14.36 6.13 1.98
CA VAL A 159 -15.14 6.57 0.82
C VAL A 159 -14.44 7.77 0.21
N LEU A 160 -14.23 7.70 -1.11
CA LEU A 160 -13.57 8.78 -1.85
C LEU A 160 -14.59 9.82 -2.30
N LYS A 161 -14.19 11.07 -2.24
CA LYS A 161 -15.04 12.20 -2.63
C LYS A 161 -14.30 13.14 -3.56
#